data_99163dbf17fced6d36d9719964cb389e
#
_entry.id   99163dbf17fced6d36d9719964cb389e
#
_cell.length_a   1.000
_cell.length_b   1.000
_cell.length_c   1.000
_cell.angle_alpha   90.00
_cell.angle_beta   90.00
_cell.angle_gamma   90.00
#
_symmetry.space_group_name_H-M   'P 1'
#
loop_
_entity.id
_entity.type
_entity.pdbx_description
1 polymer ?
#
loop_
_entity_poly.entity_id
_entity_poly.type
_entity_poly.pdbx_seq_one_letter_code
_entity_poly.pdbx_strand_id
1 'polypeptide(L)'
;MVNPGVHVPAAGVLVHKLRPNDVEQGIPPAEALAELRQFIEDKVLVGHFVHIDLNVLRKELGDERHQLSNPAIDTARVHRWLLQNGPWKEDLEQQMANISLAALAGIYNLDFHEAHHALEDAFVTARL
;
A
#
# COMPACT_ATOMS: atom_id res chain seq x y z
N MET A 1 3.56 13.86 -5.38
CA MET A 1 2.16 13.91 -5.86
C MET A 1 2.16 13.61 -7.35
N VAL A 2 1.18 12.84 -7.83
CA VAL A 2 1.03 12.50 -9.25
C VAL A 2 -0.24 13.14 -9.79
N ASN A 3 -0.15 13.76 -10.96
CA ASN A 3 -1.30 14.26 -11.70
C ASN A 3 -1.81 13.13 -12.62
N PRO A 4 -3.02 12.58 -12.39
CA PRO A 4 -3.51 11.46 -13.18
C PRO A 4 -3.91 11.86 -14.62
N GLY A 5 -3.94 13.15 -14.96
CA GLY A 5 -4.39 13.67 -16.26
C GLY A 5 -5.88 13.46 -16.55
N VAL A 6 -6.63 12.99 -15.56
CA VAL A 6 -8.07 12.73 -15.64
C VAL A 6 -8.80 13.33 -14.44
N HIS A 7 -10.11 13.52 -14.59
CA HIS A 7 -10.92 14.04 -13.50
C HIS A 7 -10.91 13.11 -12.27
N VAL A 8 -10.66 13.68 -11.09
CA VAL A 8 -10.71 12.96 -9.81
C VAL A 8 -12.16 12.96 -9.31
N PRO A 9 -12.82 11.80 -9.24
CA PRO A 9 -14.21 11.73 -8.78
C PRO A 9 -14.34 12.07 -7.30
N ALA A 10 -15.43 12.71 -6.91
CA ALA A 10 -15.70 13.08 -5.52
C ALA A 10 -15.65 11.87 -4.55
N ALA A 11 -16.10 10.70 -5.01
CA ALA A 11 -16.02 9.47 -4.22
C ALA A 11 -14.56 9.09 -3.88
N GLY A 12 -13.60 9.30 -4.80
CA GLY A 12 -12.17 9.09 -4.55
C GLY A 12 -11.65 10.08 -3.51
N VAL A 13 -12.02 11.36 -3.64
CA VAL A 13 -11.61 12.41 -2.68
C VAL A 13 -12.04 12.07 -1.24
N LEU A 14 -13.22 11.47 -1.07
CA LEU A 14 -13.69 11.03 0.26
C LEU A 14 -12.79 9.97 0.89
N VAL A 15 -12.14 9.14 0.08
CA VAL A 15 -11.24 8.07 0.54
C VAL A 15 -9.82 8.59 0.79
N HIS A 16 -9.16 9.10 -0.25
CA HIS A 16 -7.73 9.46 -0.20
C HIS A 16 -7.46 10.92 0.18
N LYS A 17 -8.51 11.74 0.41
CA LYS A 17 -8.46 13.16 0.80
C LYS A 17 -7.74 14.10 -0.18
N LEU A 18 -7.26 13.63 -1.32
CA LEU A 18 -6.60 14.44 -2.34
C LEU A 18 -7.66 15.16 -3.17
N ARG A 19 -7.63 16.48 -3.16
CA ARG A 19 -8.54 17.33 -3.95
C ARG A 19 -8.02 17.49 -5.38
N PRO A 20 -8.88 17.82 -6.36
CA PRO A 20 -8.44 18.10 -7.73
C PRO A 20 -7.27 19.09 -7.79
N ASN A 21 -7.35 20.20 -7.08
CA ASN A 21 -6.30 21.21 -7.05
C ASN A 21 -4.95 20.69 -6.46
N ASP A 22 -5.01 19.71 -5.56
CA ASP A 22 -3.80 19.13 -4.97
C ASP A 22 -3.03 18.28 -6.00
N VAL A 23 -3.76 17.59 -6.89
CA VAL A 23 -3.17 16.70 -7.91
C VAL A 23 -2.80 17.44 -9.20
N GLU A 24 -3.43 18.58 -9.51
CA GLU A 24 -3.12 19.38 -10.71
C GLU A 24 -1.65 19.80 -10.79
N GLN A 25 -1.01 20.05 -9.63
CA GLN A 25 0.40 20.43 -9.52
C GLN A 25 1.35 19.23 -9.46
N GLY A 26 0.82 18.03 -9.52
CA GLY A 26 1.60 16.80 -9.50
C GLY A 26 2.36 16.55 -10.80
N ILE A 27 3.37 15.69 -10.73
CA ILE A 27 4.12 15.24 -11.91
C ILE A 27 3.30 14.24 -12.73
N PRO A 28 3.57 14.11 -14.04
CA PRO A 28 2.90 13.13 -14.89
C PRO A 28 3.13 11.68 -14.41
N PRO A 29 2.20 10.74 -14.64
CA PRO A 29 2.35 9.34 -14.22
C PRO A 29 3.63 8.67 -14.75
N ALA A 30 4.01 8.94 -16.00
CA ALA A 30 5.23 8.37 -16.59
C ALA A 30 6.50 8.82 -15.87
N GLU A 31 6.58 10.08 -15.47
CA GLU A 31 7.70 10.63 -14.70
C GLU A 31 7.73 10.03 -13.30
N ALA A 32 6.58 9.97 -12.62
CA ALA A 32 6.45 9.34 -11.30
C ALA A 32 6.87 7.87 -11.32
N LEU A 33 6.50 7.11 -12.36
CA LEU A 33 6.90 5.72 -12.52
C LEU A 33 8.41 5.58 -12.76
N ALA A 34 9.01 6.47 -13.52
CA ALA A 34 10.45 6.48 -13.76
C ALA A 34 11.23 6.75 -12.44
N GLU A 35 10.80 7.75 -11.68
CA GLU A 35 11.36 8.05 -10.36
C GLU A 35 11.19 6.88 -9.38
N LEU A 36 9.99 6.29 -9.33
CA LEU A 36 9.71 5.14 -8.48
C LEU A 36 10.63 3.97 -8.83
N ARG A 37 10.80 3.66 -10.11
CA ARG A 37 11.68 2.58 -10.57
C ARG A 37 13.12 2.80 -10.14
N GLN A 38 13.63 4.01 -10.30
CA GLN A 38 14.96 4.38 -9.84
C GLN A 38 15.09 4.24 -8.31
N PHE A 39 14.04 4.61 -7.56
CA PHE A 39 14.04 4.51 -6.11
C PHE A 39 14.02 3.06 -5.60
N ILE A 40 13.22 2.20 -6.22
CA ILE A 40 13.05 0.80 -5.78
C ILE A 40 14.13 -0.14 -6.33
N GLU A 41 14.69 0.12 -7.50
CA GLU A 41 15.73 -0.71 -8.15
C GLU A 41 15.56 -2.22 -7.90
N ASP A 42 16.48 -2.82 -7.16
CA ASP A 42 16.51 -4.22 -6.74
C ASP A 42 16.00 -4.46 -5.29
N LYS A 43 15.41 -3.44 -4.67
CA LYS A 43 14.96 -3.50 -3.27
C LYS A 43 13.77 -4.45 -3.09
N VAL A 44 13.66 -5.02 -1.90
CA VAL A 44 12.47 -5.75 -1.46
C VAL A 44 11.37 -4.75 -1.15
N LEU A 45 10.20 -4.94 -1.75
CA LEU A 45 9.04 -4.11 -1.49
C LEU A 45 8.24 -4.67 -0.31
N VAL A 46 7.91 -3.84 0.65
CA VAL A 46 7.07 -4.22 1.78
C VAL A 46 5.78 -3.42 1.71
N GLY A 47 4.65 -4.10 1.83
CA GLY A 47 3.34 -3.46 1.78
C GLY A 47 2.28 -4.28 2.49
N HIS A 48 1.15 -3.65 2.76
CA HIS A 48 -0.05 -4.31 3.30
C HIS A 48 -1.04 -4.53 2.17
N PHE A 49 -1.35 -5.79 1.84
CA PHE A 49 -2.00 -6.16 0.59
C PHE A 49 -1.25 -5.66 -0.65
N VAL A 50 0.05 -5.67 -0.60
CA VAL A 50 0.97 -5.10 -1.62
C VAL A 50 0.70 -5.56 -3.04
N HIS A 51 0.03 -6.70 -3.22
CA HIS A 51 -0.37 -7.19 -4.54
C HIS A 51 -1.33 -6.23 -5.26
N ILE A 52 -2.11 -5.44 -4.53
CA ILE A 52 -3.02 -4.43 -5.11
C ILE A 52 -2.18 -3.33 -5.76
N ASP A 53 -1.20 -2.79 -5.01
CA ASP A 53 -0.29 -1.74 -5.48
C ASP A 53 0.54 -2.22 -6.67
N LEU A 54 1.12 -3.42 -6.56
CA LEU A 54 1.90 -4.02 -7.64
C LEU A 54 1.08 -4.24 -8.92
N ASN A 55 -0.19 -4.60 -8.80
CA ASN A 55 -1.08 -4.77 -9.95
C ASN A 55 -1.38 -3.44 -10.64
N VAL A 56 -1.60 -2.37 -9.86
CA VAL A 56 -1.78 -1.01 -10.41
C VAL A 56 -0.51 -0.58 -11.13
N LEU A 57 0.65 -0.68 -10.48
CA LEU A 57 1.94 -0.30 -11.06
C LEU A 57 2.25 -1.08 -12.36
N ARG A 58 2.00 -2.39 -12.37
CA ARG A 58 2.19 -3.23 -13.57
C ARG A 58 1.25 -2.85 -14.70
N LYS A 59 0.02 -2.45 -14.38
CA LYS A 59 -0.94 -1.97 -15.36
C LYS A 59 -0.48 -0.66 -16.00
N GLU A 60 -0.01 0.27 -15.19
CA GLU A 60 0.50 1.56 -15.67
C GLU A 60 1.80 1.42 -16.49
N LEU A 61 2.65 0.46 -16.15
CA LEU A 61 3.87 0.14 -16.91
C LEU A 61 3.58 -0.56 -18.25
N GLY A 62 2.40 -1.16 -18.45
CA GLY A 62 2.03 -1.82 -19.69
C GLY A 62 3.06 -2.88 -20.12
N ASP A 63 3.69 -2.69 -21.29
CA ASP A 63 4.68 -3.63 -21.84
C ASP A 63 5.98 -3.66 -21.02
N GLU A 64 6.27 -2.63 -20.25
CA GLU A 64 7.43 -2.55 -19.36
C GLU A 64 7.22 -3.19 -17.98
N ARG A 65 6.04 -3.83 -17.74
CA ARG A 65 5.70 -4.47 -16.46
C ARG A 65 6.72 -5.50 -15.96
N HIS A 66 7.50 -6.11 -16.87
CA HIS A 66 8.57 -7.04 -16.53
C HIS A 66 9.71 -6.36 -15.74
N GLN A 67 9.81 -5.04 -15.81
CA GLN A 67 10.80 -4.26 -15.07
C GLN A 67 10.41 -4.08 -13.58
N LEU A 68 9.17 -4.42 -13.20
CA LEU A 68 8.73 -4.50 -11.81
C LEU A 68 8.77 -5.96 -11.33
N SER A 69 9.98 -6.50 -11.17
CA SER A 69 10.26 -7.87 -10.73
C SER A 69 10.73 -7.96 -9.28
N ASN A 70 10.65 -6.88 -8.54
CA ASN A 70 11.08 -6.80 -7.15
C ASN A 70 10.43 -7.89 -6.29
N PRO A 71 11.18 -8.55 -5.40
CA PRO A 71 10.61 -9.36 -4.35
C PRO A 71 9.67 -8.51 -3.49
N ALA A 72 8.57 -9.10 -3.03
CA ALA A 72 7.60 -8.38 -2.20
C ALA A 72 7.22 -9.17 -0.95
N ILE A 73 7.14 -8.48 0.18
CA ILE A 73 6.62 -8.99 1.45
C ILE A 73 5.28 -8.31 1.72
N ASP A 74 4.25 -9.11 1.97
CA ASP A 74 2.91 -8.64 2.30
C ASP A 74 2.67 -8.86 3.80
N THR A 75 2.57 -7.77 4.57
CA THR A 75 2.39 -7.83 6.03
C THR A 75 1.08 -8.53 6.42
N ALA A 76 0.01 -8.41 5.63
CA ALA A 76 -1.23 -9.15 5.87
C ALA A 76 -1.02 -10.68 5.74
N ARG A 77 -0.19 -11.11 4.79
CA ARG A 77 0.16 -12.54 4.62
C ARG A 77 1.06 -13.05 5.73
N VAL A 78 2.05 -12.23 6.14
CA VAL A 78 2.93 -12.55 7.27
C VAL A 78 2.12 -12.71 8.54
N HIS A 79 1.23 -11.75 8.85
CA HIS A 79 0.37 -11.83 10.02
C HIS A 79 -0.51 -13.10 10.00
N ARG A 80 -1.16 -13.39 8.87
CA ARG A 80 -1.97 -14.61 8.71
C ARG A 80 -1.15 -15.88 8.94
N TRP A 81 0.07 -15.93 8.42
CA TRP A 81 0.97 -17.06 8.64
C TRP A 81 1.35 -17.20 10.13
N LEU A 82 1.64 -16.10 10.82
CA LEU A 82 1.95 -16.08 12.26
C LEU A 82 0.76 -16.60 13.08
N LEU A 83 -0.46 -16.20 12.76
CA LEU A 83 -1.66 -16.71 13.43
C LEU A 83 -1.81 -18.22 13.25
N GLN A 84 -1.54 -18.75 12.07
CA GLN A 84 -1.68 -20.17 11.76
C GLN A 84 -0.58 -21.05 12.38
N ASN A 85 0.65 -20.52 12.49
CA ASN A 85 1.84 -21.29 12.85
C ASN A 85 2.47 -20.85 14.18
N GLY A 86 2.07 -19.71 14.71
CA GLY A 86 2.60 -19.14 15.95
C GLY A 86 1.91 -19.64 17.22
N PRO A 87 2.35 -19.16 18.37
CA PRO A 87 1.78 -19.54 19.68
C PRO A 87 0.40 -18.91 19.95
N TRP A 88 -0.04 -17.95 19.15
CA TRP A 88 -1.28 -17.16 19.37
C TRP A 88 -2.51 -17.82 18.75
N LYS A 89 -2.72 -19.11 18.97
CA LYS A 89 -3.85 -19.85 18.39
C LYS A 89 -5.18 -19.61 19.07
N GLU A 90 -5.19 -18.97 20.21
CA GLU A 90 -6.40 -18.58 20.92
C GLU A 90 -7.00 -17.35 20.23
N ASP A 91 -8.30 -17.38 19.91
CA ASP A 91 -9.05 -16.33 19.18
C ASP A 91 -8.70 -16.15 17.68
N LEU A 92 -8.17 -17.20 17.04
CA LEU A 92 -7.74 -17.17 15.64
C LEU A 92 -8.83 -16.66 14.68
N GLU A 93 -10.07 -17.12 14.86
CA GLU A 93 -11.19 -16.73 13.99
C GLU A 93 -11.48 -15.23 14.05
N GLN A 94 -11.46 -14.65 15.25
CA GLN A 94 -11.72 -13.23 15.45
C GLN A 94 -10.57 -12.36 14.90
N GLN A 95 -9.33 -12.77 15.11
CA GLN A 95 -8.15 -12.06 14.59
C GLN A 95 -8.00 -12.19 13.09
N MET A 96 -8.42 -13.31 12.48
CA MET A 96 -8.44 -13.48 11.03
C MET A 96 -9.59 -12.76 10.34
N ALA A 97 -10.66 -12.42 11.06
CA ALA A 97 -11.84 -11.76 10.49
C ALA A 97 -11.55 -10.35 9.98
N ASN A 98 -10.59 -9.63 10.60
CA ASN A 98 -10.21 -8.29 10.17
C ASN A 98 -8.69 -8.11 10.22
N ILE A 99 -8.07 -8.23 9.06
CA ILE A 99 -6.64 -8.02 8.84
C ILE A 99 -6.34 -6.72 8.08
N SER A 100 -7.22 -5.72 8.19
CA SER A 100 -6.92 -4.38 7.65
C SER A 100 -5.71 -3.76 8.35
N LEU A 101 -5.04 -2.81 7.71
CA LEU A 101 -3.89 -2.12 8.29
C LEU A 101 -4.24 -1.50 9.65
N ALA A 102 -5.41 -0.86 9.76
CA ALA A 102 -5.91 -0.28 11.00
C ALA A 102 -6.12 -1.33 12.11
N ALA A 103 -6.66 -2.50 11.76
CA ALA A 103 -6.86 -3.59 12.72
C ALA A 103 -5.51 -4.12 13.21
N LEU A 104 -4.54 -4.34 12.32
CA LEU A 104 -3.21 -4.79 12.71
C LEU A 104 -2.47 -3.74 13.53
N ALA A 105 -2.58 -2.46 13.19
CA ALA A 105 -2.04 -1.37 14.00
C ALA A 105 -2.56 -1.44 15.45
N GLY A 106 -3.88 -1.67 15.62
CA GLY A 106 -4.48 -1.86 16.95
C GLY A 106 -3.94 -3.09 17.68
N ILE A 107 -3.84 -4.25 17.01
CA ILE A 107 -3.31 -5.49 17.59
C ILE A 107 -1.86 -5.31 18.08
N TYR A 108 -1.03 -4.64 17.28
CA TYR A 108 0.39 -4.41 17.60
C TYR A 108 0.64 -3.10 18.37
N ASN A 109 -0.41 -2.42 18.81
CA ASN A 109 -0.35 -1.17 19.57
C ASN A 109 0.51 -0.10 18.87
N LEU A 110 0.30 0.07 17.56
CA LEU A 110 0.93 1.09 16.74
C LEU A 110 0.01 2.30 16.62
N ASP A 111 0.57 3.50 16.74
CA ASP A 111 -0.18 4.73 16.46
C ASP A 111 -0.58 4.78 14.99
N PHE A 112 -1.86 5.00 14.73
CA PHE A 112 -2.43 5.10 13.39
C PHE A 112 -3.56 6.12 13.39
N HIS A 113 -3.30 7.31 12.85
CA HIS A 113 -4.19 8.46 13.00
C HIS A 113 -5.05 8.72 11.76
N GLU A 114 -4.50 8.52 10.56
CA GLU A 114 -5.19 8.80 9.30
C GLU A 114 -5.11 7.62 8.32
N ALA A 115 -6.12 6.77 8.32
CA ALA A 115 -6.26 5.74 7.30
C ALA A 115 -6.36 6.36 5.89
N HIS A 116 -5.78 5.68 4.91
CA HIS A 116 -5.73 6.09 3.50
C HIS A 116 -4.89 7.34 3.21
N HIS A 117 -4.01 7.71 4.12
CA HIS A 117 -2.91 8.64 3.85
C HIS A 117 -1.65 7.82 3.51
N ALA A 118 -1.24 7.83 2.25
CA ALA A 118 -0.23 6.90 1.72
C ALA A 118 1.08 6.86 2.52
N LEU A 119 1.55 8.02 3.00
CA LEU A 119 2.78 8.10 3.81
C LEU A 119 2.59 7.48 5.19
N GLU A 120 1.45 7.73 5.85
CA GLU A 120 1.15 7.15 7.16
C GLU A 120 0.93 5.65 7.06
N ASP A 121 0.18 5.19 6.05
CA ASP A 121 0.01 3.76 5.76
C ASP A 121 1.37 3.07 5.55
N ALA A 122 2.30 3.71 4.83
CA ALA A 122 3.66 3.20 4.64
C ALA A 122 4.46 3.14 5.96
N PHE A 123 4.38 4.17 6.81
CA PHE A 123 5.04 4.18 8.12
C PHE A 123 4.51 3.08 9.04
N VAL A 124 3.20 2.92 9.12
CA VAL A 124 2.59 1.87 9.94
C VAL A 124 2.96 0.49 9.39
N THR A 125 2.91 0.31 8.06
CA THR A 125 3.31 -0.94 7.41
C THR A 125 4.78 -1.30 7.70
N ALA A 126 5.67 -0.31 7.75
CA ALA A 126 7.08 -0.54 8.08
C ALA A 126 7.34 -0.89 9.55
N ARG A 127 6.38 -0.64 10.43
CA ARG A 127 6.45 -0.97 11.87
C ARG A 127 5.78 -2.31 12.21
N LEU A 128 4.98 -2.84 11.30
CA LEU A 128 4.37 -4.18 11.39
C LEU A 128 5.41 -5.26 11.11
#